data_f2e6699db6cab33fc235332401148525
#
_entry.id   f2e6699db6cab33fc235332401148525
#
_cell.length_a   1.000
_cell.length_b   1.000
_cell.length_c   1.000
_cell.angle_alpha   90.00
_cell.angle_beta   90.00
_cell.angle_gamma   90.00
#
_symmetry.space_group_name_H-M   'P 1'
#
loop_
_entity.id
_entity.type
_entity.pdbx_description
1 polymer ?
#
loop_
_entity_poly.entity_id
_entity_poly.type
_entity_poly.pdbx_seq_one_letter_code
_entity_poly.pdbx_strand_id
1 'polypeptide(L)'
;MGARKVCITSLYRSACLLGIFSLWSYTSSLAQSDADLADAYFQKGECDKVVTLYQKVLRKDFNKIYLRRYVNCMIKLKNFEEAEKFFKRQQKADEKFGYLYTLYWGRMLEQMGQVPAATLKYQESIAQAPPKDINAYKDLSEEFREIDNTEAAINALLKGRDMAGNDNLFKMELAALYAQTGKTEQMIEELLSLGVVIQSKEVIQNYFQDFLREEKDQAKFEKILYEKIQRQPNETFYAEMLIWFLTQKKQFSKAFIQERALDRRLKYNGAKIFDLGNLALQNKDYGASIQSFEYIIKEYPQGQLYPYARRMVIVAREEQVKNTFPIQQAAVRKLIEDYKKLLGELGQNNRTLDAMRSMANLYAFYLNEKDTATVILQNAIKIGRAESDFIDKCKLDLGDIFLLKNEPWESTLLYSQVEKSQKETPLGYEAKLRNARLNYYKGDFALAKDILDILKMATSREIANDAGSLSLLIQDNTGLDTSEAAMREYAAIDLLLYQNQTTEALAALDQLFKKYKDHSLADEILWLKARTYAKMGEHQKAVDNLQQIVEKFPSDILADDALFMMAELYQNRFKDKQKAMELYQTILEKHPASIYGAEARKQFRLLRGDSL
;
A
#
# COMPACT_ATOMS: atom_id res chain seq x y z
N MET A 1 -43.86 -16.49 35.60
CA MET A 1 -43.72 -17.80 36.26
C MET A 1 -42.22 -18.02 36.36
N GLY A 2 -41.57 -18.04 37.47
CA GLY A 2 -41.74 -18.19 38.90
C GLY A 2 -40.32 -18.24 39.41
N ALA A 3 -39.88 -17.38 40.09
CA ALA A 3 -39.53 -17.03 41.43
C ALA A 3 -39.23 -18.21 42.40
N ARG A 4 -38.07 -18.07 43.09
CA ARG A 4 -37.79 -18.45 44.50
C ARG A 4 -36.28 -18.31 44.71
N LYS A 5 -35.71 -17.32 45.39
CA LYS A 5 -35.76 -16.89 46.79
C LYS A 5 -35.67 -18.05 47.81
N VAL A 6 -34.60 -18.04 48.58
CA VAL A 6 -34.49 -18.32 50.03
C VAL A 6 -33.05 -17.95 50.38
N CYS A 7 -32.66 -16.89 51.09
CA CYS A 7 -32.91 -16.38 52.45
C CYS A 7 -32.33 -17.30 53.53
N ILE A 8 -31.23 -16.84 54.19
CA ILE A 8 -31.12 -16.19 55.51
C ILE A 8 -30.95 -17.17 56.67
N THR A 9 -30.02 -16.77 57.48
CA THR A 9 -29.82 -16.83 58.94
C THR A 9 -28.95 -17.98 59.48
N SER A 10 -28.03 -17.79 60.41
CA SER A 10 -28.08 -17.11 61.67
C SER A 10 -26.69 -17.13 62.30
N LEU A 11 -26.07 -16.06 62.75
CA LEU A 11 -26.13 -15.46 64.07
C LEU A 11 -25.61 -16.32 65.24
N TYR A 12 -24.52 -15.78 65.75
CA TYR A 12 -24.09 -15.74 67.17
C TYR A 12 -23.74 -17.05 67.92
N ARG A 13 -22.49 -17.12 68.34
CA ARG A 13 -22.20 -17.08 69.78
C ARG A 13 -20.74 -16.72 70.05
N SER A 14 -20.61 -15.66 70.78
CA SER A 14 -19.48 -15.20 71.57
C SER A 14 -19.00 -16.26 72.53
N ALA A 15 -17.72 -16.32 72.76
CA ALA A 15 -17.18 -16.39 74.13
C ALA A 15 -15.66 -16.20 74.09
N CYS A 16 -15.25 -15.26 74.88
CA CYS A 16 -13.90 -14.96 75.31
C CYS A 16 -13.10 -16.20 75.69
N LEU A 17 -11.89 -16.28 75.15
CA LEU A 17 -10.74 -16.84 75.86
C LEU A 17 -9.54 -15.94 75.52
N LEU A 18 -9.29 -15.05 76.46
CA LEU A 18 -8.01 -14.38 76.63
C LEU A 18 -6.97 -15.46 76.88
N GLY A 19 -6.26 -15.84 75.86
CA GLY A 19 -5.10 -16.70 75.93
C GLY A 19 -3.94 -15.93 75.32
N ILE A 20 -3.03 -15.53 76.13
CA ILE A 20 -1.72 -14.97 75.92
C ILE A 20 -1.05 -15.81 74.83
N PHE A 21 -1.11 -15.36 73.55
CA PHE A 21 -0.20 -15.79 72.51
C PHE A 21 0.87 -14.72 72.39
N SER A 22 1.98 -15.01 73.04
CA SER A 22 3.26 -14.39 72.89
C SER A 22 3.50 -14.07 71.41
N LEU A 23 3.79 -12.79 71.16
CA LEU A 23 4.47 -12.31 69.95
C LEU A 23 5.74 -13.16 69.67
N TRP A 24 5.57 -14.19 68.93
CA TRP A 24 6.63 -14.61 68.04
C TRP A 24 6.31 -14.00 66.65
N SER A 25 6.68 -12.74 66.54
CA SER A 25 7.03 -12.19 65.21
C SER A 25 8.14 -13.08 64.68
N TYR A 26 7.75 -14.10 63.89
CA TYR A 26 8.61 -14.66 62.87
C TYR A 26 8.80 -13.54 61.86
N THR A 27 9.73 -12.66 62.14
CA THR A 27 10.53 -12.05 61.08
C THR A 27 11.27 -13.23 60.48
N SER A 28 10.64 -13.90 59.49
CA SER A 28 11.37 -14.55 58.45
C SER A 28 12.17 -13.42 57.78
N SER A 29 13.34 -13.12 58.31
CA SER A 29 14.38 -12.52 57.52
C SER A 29 14.59 -13.52 56.37
N LEU A 30 13.91 -13.29 55.23
CA LEU A 30 14.33 -13.82 53.97
C LEU A 30 15.77 -13.34 53.89
N ALA A 31 16.70 -14.23 54.17
CA ALA A 31 18.11 -13.97 53.95
C ALA A 31 18.24 -13.62 52.49
N GLN A 32 18.36 -12.34 52.20
CA GLN A 32 18.50 -11.83 50.84
C GLN A 32 19.69 -12.56 50.26
N SER A 33 19.48 -13.28 49.17
CA SER A 33 20.58 -14.03 48.52
C SER A 33 21.70 -13.07 48.14
N ASP A 34 22.97 -13.52 48.17
CA ASP A 34 24.09 -12.68 47.71
C ASP A 34 23.81 -12.09 46.30
N ALA A 35 23.02 -12.78 45.48
CA ALA A 35 22.59 -12.34 44.18
C ALA A 35 21.59 -11.18 44.22
N ASP A 36 20.52 -11.29 45.04
CA ASP A 36 19.52 -10.23 45.19
C ASP A 36 20.12 -8.97 45.79
N LEU A 37 21.02 -9.13 46.74
CA LEU A 37 21.75 -8.02 47.36
C LEU A 37 22.69 -7.33 46.33
N ALA A 38 23.39 -8.12 45.49
CA ALA A 38 24.25 -7.59 44.44
C ALA A 38 23.44 -6.82 43.39
N ASP A 39 22.25 -7.34 43.01
CA ASP A 39 21.34 -6.67 42.05
C ASP A 39 20.82 -5.34 42.64
N ALA A 40 20.46 -5.31 43.91
CA ALA A 40 20.03 -4.07 44.57
C ALA A 40 21.14 -3.00 44.59
N TYR A 41 22.38 -3.37 44.87
CA TYR A 41 23.51 -2.45 44.80
C TYR A 41 23.86 -2.04 43.37
N PHE A 42 23.76 -2.96 42.40
CA PHE A 42 24.00 -2.64 41.01
C PHE A 42 23.02 -1.57 40.49
N GLN A 43 21.74 -1.71 40.80
CA GLN A 43 20.72 -0.70 40.47
C GLN A 43 20.98 0.67 41.09
N LYS A 44 21.58 0.69 42.28
CA LYS A 44 22.00 1.94 42.98
C LYS A 44 23.32 2.50 42.43
N GLY A 45 24.01 1.76 41.56
CA GLY A 45 25.30 2.15 41.00
C GLY A 45 26.50 2.00 41.98
N GLU A 46 26.34 1.28 43.08
CA GLU A 46 27.35 1.04 44.13
C GLU A 46 28.28 -0.10 43.75
N CYS A 47 29.07 0.10 42.69
CA CYS A 47 29.90 -0.93 42.07
C CYS A 47 30.94 -1.55 43.01
N ASP A 48 31.47 -0.84 44.00
CA ASP A 48 32.42 -1.33 45.00
C ASP A 48 31.84 -2.49 45.83
N LYS A 49 30.55 -2.43 46.17
CA LYS A 49 29.85 -3.49 46.92
C LYS A 49 29.44 -4.63 45.99
N VAL A 50 29.03 -4.32 44.77
CA VAL A 50 28.60 -5.25 43.73
C VAL A 50 29.67 -6.28 43.40
N VAL A 51 30.91 -5.83 43.19
CA VAL A 51 32.02 -6.66 42.75
C VAL A 51 32.26 -7.86 43.68
N THR A 52 32.34 -7.63 44.96
CA THR A 52 32.60 -8.70 45.95
C THR A 52 31.46 -9.73 45.99
N LEU A 53 30.22 -9.27 45.87
CA LEU A 53 29.06 -10.16 45.90
C LEU A 53 28.96 -11.00 44.61
N TYR A 54 29.08 -10.39 43.43
CA TYR A 54 29.04 -11.15 42.17
C TYR A 54 30.24 -12.11 42.04
N GLN A 55 31.41 -11.80 42.57
CA GLN A 55 32.50 -12.77 42.62
C GLN A 55 32.15 -14.01 43.44
N LYS A 56 31.45 -13.86 44.56
CA LYS A 56 30.98 -15.01 45.35
C LYS A 56 29.91 -15.82 44.61
N VAL A 57 28.95 -15.14 43.99
CA VAL A 57 27.88 -15.79 43.23
C VAL A 57 28.44 -16.56 42.05
N LEU A 58 29.27 -15.93 41.19
CA LEU A 58 29.87 -16.53 40.02
C LEU A 58 30.84 -17.71 40.32
N ARG A 59 31.37 -17.78 41.53
CA ARG A 59 32.15 -18.95 41.97
C ARG A 59 31.31 -20.18 42.35
N LYS A 60 30.03 -19.94 42.73
CA LYS A 60 29.10 -20.99 43.12
C LYS A 60 28.29 -21.49 41.92
N ASP A 61 27.77 -20.57 41.17
CA ASP A 61 26.92 -20.87 40.02
C ASP A 61 27.12 -19.81 38.93
N PHE A 62 27.29 -20.24 37.69
CA PHE A 62 27.51 -19.36 36.56
C PHE A 62 26.22 -18.71 36.11
N ASN A 63 26.27 -17.38 35.91
CA ASN A 63 25.19 -16.61 35.30
C ASN A 63 25.78 -15.52 34.42
N LYS A 64 25.44 -15.53 33.12
CA LYS A 64 25.98 -14.58 32.13
C LYS A 64 25.61 -13.12 32.44
N ILE A 65 24.42 -12.88 33.00
CA ILE A 65 23.97 -11.53 33.37
C ILE A 65 24.82 -10.98 34.54
N TYR A 66 25.10 -11.82 35.53
CA TYR A 66 25.94 -11.42 36.69
C TYR A 66 27.40 -11.20 36.25
N LEU A 67 27.91 -12.02 35.34
CA LEU A 67 29.25 -11.81 34.78
C LEU A 67 29.31 -10.46 34.04
N ARG A 68 28.35 -10.15 33.19
CA ARG A 68 28.26 -8.87 32.50
C ARG A 68 28.23 -7.67 33.45
N ARG A 69 27.40 -7.73 34.48
CA ARG A 69 27.28 -6.67 35.51
C ARG A 69 28.55 -6.52 36.31
N TYR A 70 29.18 -7.63 36.70
CA TYR A 70 30.49 -7.64 37.35
C TYR A 70 31.51 -6.90 36.53
N VAL A 71 31.63 -7.24 35.24
CA VAL A 71 32.60 -6.63 34.33
C VAL A 71 32.32 -5.12 34.17
N ASN A 72 31.06 -4.74 33.98
CA ASN A 72 30.70 -3.33 33.87
C ASN A 72 31.08 -2.53 35.12
N CYS A 73 30.95 -3.12 36.31
CA CYS A 73 31.40 -2.48 37.56
C CYS A 73 32.91 -2.42 37.64
N MET A 74 33.64 -3.46 37.25
CA MET A 74 35.12 -3.44 37.24
C MET A 74 35.67 -2.38 36.27
N ILE A 75 35.06 -2.21 35.09
CA ILE A 75 35.40 -1.17 34.13
C ILE A 75 35.17 0.22 34.76
N LYS A 76 33.99 0.43 35.40
CA LYS A 76 33.64 1.70 36.05
C LYS A 76 34.63 2.06 37.16
N LEU A 77 35.07 1.09 37.93
CA LEU A 77 36.04 1.25 39.03
C LEU A 77 37.48 1.30 38.53
N LYS A 78 37.74 1.03 37.24
CA LYS A 78 39.08 0.89 36.66
C LYS A 78 39.97 -0.17 37.35
N ASN A 79 39.35 -1.18 37.94
CA ASN A 79 40.03 -2.24 38.70
C ASN A 79 40.41 -3.42 37.79
N PHE A 80 41.25 -3.13 36.79
CA PHE A 80 41.60 -4.03 35.70
C PHE A 80 42.43 -5.24 36.14
N GLU A 81 43.39 -5.04 37.03
CA GLU A 81 44.28 -6.11 37.51
C GLU A 81 43.53 -7.20 38.30
N GLU A 82 42.61 -6.80 39.14
CA GLU A 82 41.81 -7.74 39.91
C GLU A 82 40.87 -8.52 39.00
N ALA A 83 40.23 -7.87 38.01
CA ALA A 83 39.40 -8.51 37.02
C ALA A 83 40.20 -9.54 36.19
N GLU A 84 41.42 -9.20 35.78
CA GLU A 84 42.29 -10.13 35.04
C GLU A 84 42.63 -11.38 35.87
N LYS A 85 43.00 -11.20 37.16
CA LYS A 85 43.23 -12.33 38.07
C LYS A 85 41.98 -13.20 38.24
N PHE A 86 40.80 -12.56 38.30
CA PHE A 86 39.54 -13.29 38.41
C PHE A 86 39.26 -14.09 37.13
N PHE A 87 39.40 -13.50 35.93
CA PHE A 87 39.20 -14.22 34.67
C PHE A 87 40.15 -15.38 34.49
N LYS A 88 41.46 -15.18 34.72
CA LYS A 88 42.48 -16.25 34.65
C LYS A 88 42.16 -17.44 35.54
N ARG A 89 41.59 -17.17 36.71
CA ARG A 89 41.19 -18.22 37.66
C ARG A 89 39.91 -18.94 37.22
N GLN A 90 38.86 -18.16 36.81
CA GLN A 90 37.58 -18.73 36.46
C GLN A 90 37.61 -19.49 35.13
N GLN A 91 38.36 -19.00 34.16
CA GLN A 91 38.57 -19.71 32.89
C GLN A 91 39.11 -21.14 33.08
N LYS A 92 39.95 -21.35 34.11
CA LYS A 92 40.48 -22.69 34.44
C LYS A 92 39.55 -23.49 35.36
N ALA A 93 38.77 -22.82 36.19
CA ALA A 93 37.92 -23.48 37.18
C ALA A 93 36.56 -23.90 36.59
N ASP A 94 36.08 -23.21 35.57
CA ASP A 94 34.79 -23.47 34.90
C ASP A 94 35.01 -23.75 33.42
N GLU A 95 35.34 -25.03 33.15
CA GLU A 95 35.57 -25.49 31.76
C GLU A 95 34.33 -25.30 30.87
N LYS A 96 33.13 -25.34 31.45
CA LYS A 96 31.89 -25.26 30.69
C LYS A 96 31.62 -23.84 30.14
N PHE A 97 31.90 -22.78 30.91
CA PHE A 97 31.65 -21.39 30.56
C PHE A 97 32.92 -20.54 30.41
N GLY A 98 34.11 -21.20 30.39
CA GLY A 98 35.41 -20.55 30.23
C GLY A 98 35.51 -19.58 29.07
N TYR A 99 34.81 -19.88 27.96
CA TYR A 99 34.75 -19.05 26.77
C TYR A 99 34.09 -17.69 27.05
N LEU A 100 33.09 -17.56 27.92
CA LEU A 100 32.47 -16.29 28.29
C LEU A 100 33.37 -15.44 29.19
N TYR A 101 34.11 -16.06 30.09
CA TYR A 101 35.13 -15.36 30.87
C TYR A 101 36.25 -14.81 29.95
N THR A 102 36.63 -15.54 28.92
CA THR A 102 37.61 -15.12 27.93
C THR A 102 37.09 -13.95 27.09
N LEU A 103 35.80 -13.94 26.69
CA LEU A 103 35.15 -12.81 26.01
C LEU A 103 35.27 -11.54 26.86
N TYR A 104 34.86 -11.61 28.12
CA TYR A 104 34.84 -10.45 29.00
C TYR A 104 36.25 -9.99 29.42
N TRP A 105 37.22 -10.87 29.42
CA TRP A 105 38.63 -10.47 29.51
C TRP A 105 39.04 -9.64 28.29
N GLY A 106 38.65 -10.06 27.10
CA GLY A 106 38.83 -9.24 25.89
C GLY A 106 38.19 -7.85 26.02
N ARG A 107 36.97 -7.75 26.55
CA ARG A 107 36.29 -6.47 26.82
C ARG A 107 37.09 -5.57 27.76
N MET A 108 37.68 -6.15 28.81
CA MET A 108 38.54 -5.39 29.73
C MET A 108 39.78 -4.86 29.03
N LEU A 109 40.47 -5.66 28.23
CA LEU A 109 41.65 -5.23 27.47
C LEU A 109 41.31 -4.11 26.47
N GLU A 110 40.16 -4.19 25.84
CA GLU A 110 39.66 -3.13 24.95
C GLU A 110 39.47 -1.81 25.70
N GLN A 111 38.88 -1.83 26.89
CA GLN A 111 38.70 -0.65 27.73
C GLN A 111 40.01 -0.10 28.29
N MET A 112 41.07 -0.90 28.31
CA MET A 112 42.44 -0.47 28.62
C MET A 112 43.18 0.14 27.38
N GLY A 113 42.50 0.17 26.21
CA GLY A 113 43.13 0.61 24.95
C GLY A 113 44.00 -0.46 24.27
N GLN A 114 44.03 -1.68 24.80
CA GLN A 114 44.84 -2.80 24.26
C GLN A 114 44.07 -3.56 23.17
N VAL A 115 43.63 -2.87 22.11
CA VAL A 115 42.76 -3.40 21.07
C VAL A 115 43.29 -4.69 20.40
N PRO A 116 44.61 -4.81 20.05
CA PRO A 116 45.10 -6.05 19.45
C PRO A 116 44.97 -7.26 20.39
N ALA A 117 45.28 -7.06 21.69
CA ALA A 117 45.15 -8.12 22.68
C ALA A 117 43.69 -8.50 22.94
N ALA A 118 42.77 -7.52 22.94
CA ALA A 118 41.35 -7.75 23.03
C ALA A 118 40.83 -8.58 21.87
N THR A 119 41.23 -8.27 20.63
CA THR A 119 40.84 -9.02 19.43
C THR A 119 41.28 -10.48 19.52
N LEU A 120 42.49 -10.74 19.99
CA LEU A 120 42.98 -12.12 20.22
C LEU A 120 42.12 -12.86 21.24
N LYS A 121 41.72 -12.18 22.34
CA LYS A 121 40.83 -12.79 23.34
C LYS A 121 39.44 -13.07 22.81
N TYR A 122 38.90 -12.23 21.94
CA TYR A 122 37.63 -12.48 21.28
C TYR A 122 37.70 -13.69 20.34
N GLN A 123 38.77 -13.83 19.58
CA GLN A 123 39.00 -15.03 18.74
C GLN A 123 39.19 -16.28 19.60
N GLU A 124 39.96 -16.19 20.68
CA GLU A 124 40.18 -17.29 21.64
C GLU A 124 38.85 -17.73 22.29
N SER A 125 37.99 -16.80 22.66
CA SER A 125 36.64 -17.05 23.21
C SER A 125 35.79 -17.89 22.25
N ILE A 126 35.73 -17.50 20.96
CA ILE A 126 35.00 -18.25 19.95
C ILE A 126 35.60 -19.67 19.72
N ALA A 127 36.93 -19.78 19.76
CA ALA A 127 37.63 -21.07 19.58
C ALA A 127 37.44 -22.03 20.78
N GLN A 128 37.28 -21.47 21.99
CA GLN A 128 37.06 -22.24 23.23
C GLN A 128 35.62 -22.73 23.42
N ALA A 129 34.65 -22.17 22.66
CA ALA A 129 33.27 -22.61 22.76
C ALA A 129 33.16 -24.13 22.48
N PRO A 130 32.36 -24.85 23.29
CA PRO A 130 32.23 -26.31 23.12
C PRO A 130 31.68 -26.66 21.72
N PRO A 131 32.40 -27.44 20.91
CA PRO A 131 32.04 -27.68 19.49
C PRO A 131 30.66 -28.30 19.27
N LYS A 132 30.16 -29.04 20.26
CA LYS A 132 28.86 -29.74 20.19
C LYS A 132 27.71 -28.92 20.79
N ASP A 133 28.02 -27.82 21.47
CA ASP A 133 27.01 -26.96 22.10
C ASP A 133 26.69 -25.75 21.22
N ILE A 134 25.69 -25.90 20.39
CA ILE A 134 25.22 -24.85 19.49
C ILE A 134 24.78 -23.59 20.27
N ASN A 135 24.25 -23.76 21.50
CA ASN A 135 23.81 -22.64 22.33
C ASN A 135 25.00 -21.78 22.81
N ALA A 136 26.19 -22.38 22.99
CA ALA A 136 27.37 -21.61 23.35
C ALA A 136 27.74 -20.56 22.30
N TYR A 137 27.60 -20.86 21.02
CA TYR A 137 27.83 -19.89 19.94
C TYR A 137 26.75 -18.81 19.85
N LYS A 138 25.51 -19.17 20.18
CA LYS A 138 24.41 -18.19 20.28
C LYS A 138 24.62 -17.26 21.48
N ASP A 139 24.97 -17.80 22.64
CA ASP A 139 25.32 -17.01 23.83
C ASP A 139 26.49 -16.06 23.55
N LEU A 140 27.55 -16.54 22.90
CA LEU A 140 28.66 -15.68 22.49
C LEU A 140 28.21 -14.52 21.59
N SER A 141 27.38 -14.82 20.60
CA SER A 141 26.87 -13.80 19.70
C SER A 141 26.03 -12.76 20.45
N GLU A 142 25.17 -13.20 21.37
CA GLU A 142 24.39 -12.30 22.22
C GLU A 142 25.30 -11.42 23.09
N GLU A 143 26.31 -12.00 23.76
CA GLU A 143 27.22 -11.24 24.62
C GLU A 143 28.14 -10.30 23.83
N PHE A 144 28.57 -10.68 22.61
CA PHE A 144 29.29 -9.76 21.71
C PHE A 144 28.43 -8.57 21.28
N ARG A 145 27.13 -8.77 21.04
CA ARG A 145 26.21 -7.67 20.74
C ARG A 145 26.05 -6.71 21.93
N GLU A 146 25.98 -7.23 23.13
CA GLU A 146 25.88 -6.43 24.36
C GLU A 146 27.11 -5.51 24.61
N ILE A 147 28.23 -5.85 24.00
CA ILE A 147 29.46 -5.04 24.03
C ILE A 147 29.71 -4.26 22.74
N ASP A 148 28.71 -4.14 21.86
CA ASP A 148 28.75 -3.45 20.58
C ASP A 148 29.77 -4.03 19.57
N ASN A 149 30.18 -5.30 19.72
CA ASN A 149 31.08 -5.97 18.79
C ASN A 149 30.32 -6.89 17.81
N THR A 150 29.61 -6.28 16.88
CA THR A 150 28.77 -7.00 15.91
C THR A 150 29.56 -7.93 14.99
N GLU A 151 30.80 -7.59 14.66
CA GLU A 151 31.68 -8.44 13.83
C GLU A 151 32.03 -9.76 14.54
N ALA A 152 32.40 -9.71 15.81
CA ALA A 152 32.66 -10.91 16.61
C ALA A 152 31.37 -11.72 16.84
N ALA A 153 30.21 -11.07 16.97
CA ALA A 153 28.91 -11.74 17.04
C ALA A 153 28.61 -12.57 15.78
N ILE A 154 28.86 -12.01 14.60
CA ILE A 154 28.74 -12.72 13.31
C ILE A 154 29.69 -13.90 13.27
N ASN A 155 30.97 -13.69 13.61
CA ASN A 155 31.99 -14.74 13.57
C ASN A 155 31.68 -15.90 14.52
N ALA A 156 31.10 -15.63 15.69
CA ALA A 156 30.64 -16.66 16.61
C ALA A 156 29.55 -17.55 15.98
N LEU A 157 28.52 -16.96 15.37
CA LEU A 157 27.46 -17.73 14.71
C LEU A 157 27.97 -18.52 13.50
N LEU A 158 28.85 -17.93 12.69
CA LEU A 158 29.47 -18.62 11.56
C LEU A 158 30.31 -19.82 12.03
N LYS A 159 31.08 -19.66 13.11
CA LYS A 159 31.83 -20.75 13.70
C LYS A 159 30.92 -21.84 14.23
N GLY A 160 29.84 -21.50 14.91
CA GLY A 160 28.83 -22.44 15.38
C GLY A 160 28.19 -23.24 14.24
N ARG A 161 27.90 -22.58 13.11
CA ARG A 161 27.38 -23.19 11.89
C ARG A 161 28.37 -24.22 11.32
N ASP A 162 29.64 -23.83 11.19
CA ASP A 162 30.75 -24.69 10.73
C ASP A 162 30.94 -25.93 11.61
N MET A 163 30.98 -25.73 12.92
CA MET A 163 31.15 -26.82 13.89
C MET A 163 29.97 -27.80 13.92
N ALA A 164 28.77 -27.34 13.65
CA ALA A 164 27.57 -28.16 13.55
C ALA A 164 27.44 -28.87 12.19
N GLY A 165 28.21 -28.45 11.17
CA GLY A 165 28.07 -28.95 9.80
C GLY A 165 26.69 -28.68 9.21
N ASN A 166 26.01 -27.58 9.62
CA ASN A 166 24.65 -27.27 9.22
C ASN A 166 24.49 -25.81 8.81
N ASP A 167 24.50 -25.57 7.50
CA ASP A 167 24.36 -24.23 6.90
C ASP A 167 23.02 -23.56 7.18
N ASN A 168 22.02 -24.27 7.71
CA ASN A 168 20.71 -23.72 8.00
C ASN A 168 20.60 -23.10 9.40
N LEU A 169 21.63 -23.27 10.24
CA LEU A 169 21.64 -22.66 11.57
C LEU A 169 21.83 -21.14 11.51
N PHE A 170 21.20 -20.42 12.41
CA PHE A 170 21.37 -18.99 12.67
C PHE A 170 21.10 -18.07 11.48
N LYS A 171 20.33 -18.53 10.47
CA LYS A 171 20.06 -17.69 9.27
C LYS A 171 19.39 -16.38 9.61
N MET A 172 18.44 -16.40 10.55
CA MET A 172 17.71 -15.19 10.99
C MET A 172 18.62 -14.25 11.77
N GLU A 173 19.37 -14.79 12.73
CA GLU A 173 20.28 -14.01 13.56
C GLU A 173 21.37 -13.38 12.71
N LEU A 174 21.96 -14.13 11.78
CA LEU A 174 22.97 -13.63 10.84
C LEU A 174 22.39 -12.56 9.91
N ALA A 175 21.20 -12.78 9.36
CA ALA A 175 20.55 -11.78 8.51
C ALA A 175 20.32 -10.44 9.25
N ALA A 176 19.87 -10.52 10.52
CA ALA A 176 19.69 -9.33 11.34
C ALA A 176 21.01 -8.60 11.61
N LEU A 177 22.09 -9.33 11.90
CA LEU A 177 23.42 -8.74 12.13
C LEU A 177 24.01 -8.14 10.84
N TYR A 178 23.84 -8.81 9.69
CA TYR A 178 24.25 -8.28 8.40
C TYR A 178 23.49 -6.99 8.03
N ALA A 179 22.19 -6.93 8.34
CA ALA A 179 21.39 -5.71 8.15
C ALA A 179 21.94 -4.54 8.99
N GLN A 180 22.29 -4.78 10.27
CA GLN A 180 22.86 -3.77 11.16
C GLN A 180 24.23 -3.26 10.69
N THR A 181 25.01 -4.11 10.04
CA THR A 181 26.37 -3.77 9.56
C THR A 181 26.39 -3.29 8.11
N GLY A 182 25.24 -3.13 7.45
CA GLY A 182 25.14 -2.71 6.05
C GLY A 182 25.65 -3.76 5.04
N LYS A 183 25.82 -5.00 5.47
CA LYS A 183 26.23 -6.13 4.62
C LYS A 183 24.99 -6.70 3.89
N THR A 184 24.36 -5.85 3.03
CA THR A 184 23.05 -6.15 2.41
C THR A 184 23.05 -7.45 1.60
N GLU A 185 24.12 -7.74 0.85
CA GLU A 185 24.19 -8.95 0.01
C GLU A 185 24.15 -10.23 0.86
N GLN A 186 24.92 -10.26 1.96
CA GLN A 186 24.92 -11.39 2.90
C GLN A 186 23.56 -11.56 3.58
N MET A 187 22.93 -10.45 3.98
CA MET A 187 21.57 -10.47 4.53
C MET A 187 20.58 -11.10 3.55
N ILE A 188 20.59 -10.67 2.27
CA ILE A 188 19.72 -11.20 1.23
C ILE A 188 19.95 -12.70 1.02
N GLU A 189 21.21 -13.15 0.96
CA GLU A 189 21.57 -14.55 0.78
C GLU A 189 21.05 -15.42 1.92
N GLU A 190 21.20 -15.01 3.17
CA GLU A 190 20.68 -15.73 4.34
C GLU A 190 19.15 -15.83 4.31
N LEU A 191 18.45 -14.73 4.04
CA LEU A 191 16.98 -14.71 4.00
C LEU A 191 16.43 -15.55 2.84
N LEU A 192 17.00 -15.44 1.64
CA LEU A 192 16.58 -16.27 0.52
C LEU A 192 16.82 -17.75 0.76
N SER A 193 17.98 -18.10 1.31
CA SER A 193 18.30 -19.47 1.69
C SER A 193 17.37 -20.00 2.78
N LEU A 194 17.01 -19.16 3.75
CA LEU A 194 16.01 -19.51 4.77
C LEU A 194 14.66 -19.80 4.12
N GLY A 195 14.22 -18.96 3.20
CA GLY A 195 12.94 -19.10 2.51
C GLY A 195 12.79 -20.44 1.79
N VAL A 196 13.85 -20.90 1.14
CA VAL A 196 13.88 -22.23 0.52
C VAL A 196 13.69 -23.35 1.56
N VAL A 197 14.27 -23.19 2.76
CA VAL A 197 14.19 -24.20 3.82
C VAL A 197 12.79 -24.24 4.46
N ILE A 198 12.25 -23.09 4.82
CA ILE A 198 10.96 -23.01 5.52
C ILE A 198 9.74 -23.08 4.59
N GLN A 199 9.95 -22.96 3.28
CA GLN A 199 8.89 -22.98 2.25
C GLN A 199 7.79 -21.92 2.52
N SER A 200 8.12 -20.82 3.19
CA SER A 200 7.21 -19.71 3.47
C SER A 200 7.68 -18.42 2.82
N LYS A 201 6.97 -17.99 1.79
CA LYS A 201 7.25 -16.74 1.07
C LYS A 201 6.88 -15.52 1.90
N GLU A 202 5.75 -15.56 2.57
CA GLU A 202 5.17 -14.45 3.31
C GLU A 202 6.13 -13.95 4.40
N VAL A 203 6.76 -14.87 5.12
CA VAL A 203 7.74 -14.54 6.16
C VAL A 203 8.91 -13.77 5.55
N ILE A 204 9.44 -14.27 4.43
CA ILE A 204 10.61 -13.67 3.78
C ILE A 204 10.26 -12.34 3.11
N GLN A 205 9.07 -12.23 2.53
CA GLN A 205 8.56 -10.98 1.94
C GLN A 205 8.46 -9.85 2.99
N ASN A 206 7.94 -10.17 4.18
CA ASN A 206 7.85 -9.21 5.27
C ASN A 206 9.24 -8.67 5.68
N TYR A 207 10.24 -9.56 5.81
CA TYR A 207 11.61 -9.13 6.10
C TYR A 207 12.16 -8.21 5.01
N PHE A 208 11.97 -8.54 3.74
CA PHE A 208 12.45 -7.69 2.65
C PHE A 208 11.73 -6.35 2.56
N GLN A 209 10.44 -6.27 2.91
CA GLN A 209 9.72 -4.99 3.00
C GLN A 209 10.33 -4.07 4.08
N ASP A 210 10.80 -4.64 5.19
CA ASP A 210 11.39 -3.87 6.28
C ASP A 210 12.83 -3.41 5.98
N PHE A 211 13.62 -4.22 5.29
CA PHE A 211 15.05 -3.98 5.10
C PHE A 211 15.43 -3.35 3.75
N LEU A 212 14.69 -3.62 2.66
CA LEU A 212 15.02 -3.11 1.33
C LEU A 212 14.34 -1.76 1.04
N ARG A 213 14.68 -0.74 1.81
CA ARG A 213 14.10 0.60 1.65
C ARG A 213 14.83 1.42 0.60
N GLU A 214 16.13 1.25 0.44
CA GLU A 214 16.95 2.02 -0.48
C GLU A 214 16.96 1.37 -1.89
N GLU A 215 16.92 2.20 -2.92
CA GLU A 215 16.88 1.75 -4.31
C GLU A 215 18.11 0.91 -4.69
N LYS A 216 19.29 1.28 -4.16
CA LYS A 216 20.53 0.51 -4.38
C LYS A 216 20.44 -0.93 -3.85
N ASP A 217 19.77 -1.14 -2.69
CA ASP A 217 19.63 -2.46 -2.07
C ASP A 217 18.55 -3.27 -2.77
N GLN A 218 17.50 -2.61 -3.26
CA GLN A 218 16.50 -3.22 -4.14
C GLN A 218 17.12 -3.71 -5.46
N ALA A 219 18.04 -2.94 -6.04
CA ALA A 219 18.76 -3.36 -7.26
C ALA A 219 19.68 -4.57 -7.01
N LYS A 220 20.35 -4.64 -5.85
CA LYS A 220 21.12 -5.84 -5.45
C LYS A 220 20.22 -7.05 -5.30
N PHE A 221 19.06 -6.89 -4.65
CA PHE A 221 18.10 -7.96 -4.47
C PHE A 221 17.60 -8.52 -5.81
N GLU A 222 17.20 -7.64 -6.74
CA GLU A 222 16.78 -8.04 -8.09
C GLU A 222 17.89 -8.81 -8.80
N LYS A 223 19.13 -8.33 -8.73
CA LYS A 223 20.30 -8.97 -9.34
C LYS A 223 20.55 -10.37 -8.76
N ILE A 224 20.58 -10.49 -7.42
CA ILE A 224 20.82 -11.77 -6.74
C ILE A 224 19.72 -12.78 -7.11
N LEU A 225 18.46 -12.38 -7.18
CA LEU A 225 17.37 -13.26 -7.60
C LEU A 225 17.56 -13.78 -9.02
N TYR A 226 17.94 -12.92 -9.98
CA TYR A 226 18.24 -13.37 -11.35
C TYR A 226 19.42 -14.38 -11.36
N GLU A 227 20.48 -14.13 -10.61
CA GLU A 227 21.62 -15.07 -10.50
C GLU A 227 21.20 -16.41 -9.90
N LYS A 228 20.38 -16.40 -8.83
CA LYS A 228 19.86 -17.63 -8.20
C LYS A 228 18.98 -18.43 -9.15
N ILE A 229 18.10 -17.79 -9.89
CA ILE A 229 17.24 -18.43 -10.89
C ILE A 229 18.09 -19.11 -11.97
N GLN A 230 19.17 -18.47 -12.42
CA GLN A 230 20.06 -19.06 -13.41
C GLN A 230 20.85 -20.25 -12.87
N ARG A 231 21.35 -20.16 -11.63
CA ARG A 231 22.15 -21.24 -11.01
C ARG A 231 21.29 -22.43 -10.56
N GLN A 232 20.06 -22.16 -10.14
CA GLN A 232 19.14 -23.16 -9.58
C GLN A 232 17.77 -23.10 -10.28
N PRO A 233 17.69 -23.44 -11.57
CA PRO A 233 16.47 -23.25 -12.35
C PRO A 233 15.30 -24.11 -11.86
N ASN A 234 15.56 -25.18 -11.13
CA ASN A 234 14.52 -26.06 -10.58
C ASN A 234 13.91 -25.52 -9.27
N GLU A 235 14.58 -24.61 -8.58
CA GLU A 235 14.06 -23.97 -7.39
C GLU A 235 13.11 -22.83 -7.78
N THR A 236 11.81 -22.99 -7.50
CA THR A 236 10.79 -22.03 -7.91
C THR A 236 10.71 -20.82 -6.99
N PHE A 237 11.15 -20.99 -5.74
CA PHE A 237 11.09 -19.96 -4.72
C PHE A 237 11.69 -18.63 -5.17
N TYR A 238 12.86 -18.67 -5.83
CA TYR A 238 13.54 -17.45 -6.28
C TYR A 238 12.76 -16.72 -7.39
N ALA A 239 12.17 -17.46 -8.32
CA ALA A 239 11.35 -16.88 -9.38
C ALA A 239 10.06 -16.29 -8.80
N GLU A 240 9.42 -16.95 -7.85
CA GLU A 240 8.23 -16.45 -7.17
C GLU A 240 8.53 -15.19 -6.33
N MET A 241 9.70 -15.13 -5.67
CA MET A 241 10.18 -13.93 -4.97
C MET A 241 10.45 -12.77 -5.94
N LEU A 242 11.03 -13.06 -7.12
CA LEU A 242 11.25 -12.03 -8.14
C LEU A 242 9.94 -11.50 -8.71
N ILE A 243 8.96 -12.35 -8.99
CA ILE A 243 7.64 -11.96 -9.45
C ILE A 243 6.96 -11.05 -8.42
N TRP A 244 6.98 -11.45 -7.15
CA TRP A 244 6.46 -10.63 -6.06
C TRP A 244 7.14 -9.25 -6.02
N PHE A 245 8.46 -9.20 -6.05
CA PHE A 245 9.22 -7.95 -5.99
C PHE A 245 8.93 -7.03 -7.19
N LEU A 246 8.93 -7.56 -8.42
CA LEU A 246 8.60 -6.82 -9.62
C LEU A 246 7.15 -6.30 -9.60
N THR A 247 6.24 -7.08 -9.03
CA THR A 247 4.83 -6.68 -8.83
C THR A 247 4.70 -5.52 -7.84
N GLN A 248 5.43 -5.55 -6.71
CA GLN A 248 5.47 -4.44 -5.76
C GLN A 248 6.00 -3.15 -6.43
N LYS A 249 6.99 -3.28 -7.30
CA LYS A 249 7.54 -2.16 -8.10
C LYS A 249 6.67 -1.77 -9.30
N LYS A 250 5.50 -2.36 -9.47
CA LYS A 250 4.60 -2.16 -10.63
C LYS A 250 5.27 -2.43 -11.98
N GLN A 251 6.28 -3.28 -12.03
CA GLN A 251 6.98 -3.69 -13.25
C GLN A 251 6.32 -4.95 -13.84
N PHE A 252 5.02 -4.86 -14.16
CA PHE A 252 4.18 -6.00 -14.52
C PHE A 252 4.67 -6.74 -15.79
N SER A 253 5.21 -6.03 -16.78
CA SER A 253 5.76 -6.65 -17.98
C SER A 253 6.96 -7.55 -17.67
N LYS A 254 7.84 -7.16 -16.73
CA LYS A 254 8.94 -8.03 -16.29
C LYS A 254 8.42 -9.21 -15.46
N ALA A 255 7.46 -8.96 -14.56
CA ALA A 255 6.81 -10.02 -13.77
C ALA A 255 6.16 -11.07 -14.68
N PHE A 256 5.49 -10.64 -15.76
CA PHE A 256 4.90 -11.53 -16.76
C PHE A 256 5.93 -12.47 -17.41
N ILE A 257 7.13 -11.99 -17.73
CA ILE A 257 8.18 -12.84 -18.33
C ILE A 257 8.53 -14.00 -17.38
N GLN A 258 8.67 -13.72 -16.09
CA GLN A 258 8.99 -14.74 -15.08
C GLN A 258 7.80 -15.69 -14.84
N GLU A 259 6.59 -15.13 -14.70
CA GLU A 259 5.38 -15.94 -14.49
C GLU A 259 5.11 -16.88 -15.66
N ARG A 260 5.34 -16.40 -16.90
CA ARG A 260 5.23 -17.21 -18.11
C ARG A 260 6.23 -18.38 -18.11
N ALA A 261 7.45 -18.15 -17.63
CA ALA A 261 8.46 -19.21 -17.51
C ALA A 261 8.04 -20.29 -16.50
N LEU A 262 7.47 -19.88 -15.36
CA LEU A 262 6.92 -20.79 -14.36
C LEU A 262 5.69 -21.54 -14.87
N ASP A 263 4.76 -20.84 -15.52
CA ASP A 263 3.54 -21.43 -16.07
C ASP A 263 3.84 -22.57 -17.05
N ARG A 264 4.79 -22.36 -17.98
CA ARG A 264 5.23 -23.40 -18.94
C ARG A 264 5.85 -24.60 -18.25
N ARG A 265 6.63 -24.37 -17.20
CA ARG A 265 7.32 -25.45 -16.48
C ARG A 265 6.39 -26.24 -15.56
N LEU A 266 5.53 -25.53 -14.81
CA LEU A 266 4.67 -26.10 -13.77
C LEU A 266 3.24 -26.41 -14.25
N LYS A 267 2.93 -26.02 -15.50
CA LYS A 267 1.64 -26.23 -16.14
C LYS A 267 0.45 -25.68 -15.33
N TYR A 268 0.57 -24.43 -14.87
CA TYR A 268 -0.50 -23.74 -14.14
C TYR A 268 -1.70 -23.37 -15.02
N ASN A 269 -1.65 -23.72 -16.31
CA ASN A 269 -2.73 -23.45 -17.28
C ASN A 269 -3.18 -21.99 -17.32
N GLY A 270 -2.23 -21.08 -17.13
CA GLY A 270 -2.43 -19.64 -17.20
C GLY A 270 -3.06 -18.99 -15.97
N ALA A 271 -3.32 -19.72 -14.88
CA ALA A 271 -4.05 -19.18 -13.73
C ALA A 271 -3.34 -17.97 -13.10
N LYS A 272 -2.06 -18.11 -12.75
CA LYS A 272 -1.28 -17.00 -12.15
C LYS A 272 -1.05 -15.85 -13.14
N ILE A 273 -0.96 -16.15 -14.44
CA ILE A 273 -0.86 -15.11 -15.48
C ILE A 273 -2.19 -14.33 -15.60
N PHE A 274 -3.33 -15.00 -15.43
CA PHE A 274 -4.63 -14.35 -15.39
C PHE A 274 -4.73 -13.36 -14.22
N ASP A 275 -4.29 -13.77 -13.04
CA ASP A 275 -4.25 -12.92 -11.85
C ASP A 275 -3.32 -11.72 -12.04
N LEU A 276 -2.14 -11.94 -12.61
CA LEU A 276 -1.19 -10.87 -12.95
C LEU A 276 -1.78 -9.89 -13.97
N GLY A 277 -2.49 -10.38 -14.98
CA GLY A 277 -3.17 -9.56 -15.97
C GLY A 277 -4.25 -8.66 -15.35
N ASN A 278 -5.03 -9.19 -14.42
CA ASN A 278 -6.01 -8.41 -13.66
C ASN A 278 -5.35 -7.36 -12.77
N LEU A 279 -4.27 -7.72 -12.08
CA LEU A 279 -3.54 -6.80 -11.23
C LEU A 279 -2.88 -5.66 -12.03
N ALA A 280 -2.33 -5.97 -13.20
CA ALA A 280 -1.79 -4.97 -14.13
C ALA A 280 -2.91 -4.01 -14.61
N LEU A 281 -4.10 -4.54 -14.93
CA LEU A 281 -5.25 -3.74 -15.33
C LEU A 281 -5.68 -2.77 -14.22
N GLN A 282 -5.81 -3.25 -13.00
CA GLN A 282 -6.15 -2.43 -11.83
C GLN A 282 -5.13 -1.31 -11.59
N ASN A 283 -3.85 -1.56 -11.90
CA ASN A 283 -2.78 -0.57 -11.82
C ASN A 283 -2.60 0.27 -13.09
N LYS A 284 -3.51 0.15 -14.06
CA LYS A 284 -3.51 0.88 -15.34
C LYS A 284 -2.29 0.57 -16.24
N ASP A 285 -1.60 -0.55 -16.01
CA ASP A 285 -0.61 -1.09 -16.96
C ASP A 285 -1.33 -1.98 -17.99
N TYR A 286 -1.98 -1.30 -18.92
CA TYR A 286 -2.78 -1.95 -19.97
C TYR A 286 -1.94 -2.86 -20.85
N GLY A 287 -0.68 -2.47 -21.12
CA GLY A 287 0.25 -3.25 -21.93
C GLY A 287 0.54 -4.63 -21.34
N ALA A 288 0.94 -4.69 -20.08
CA ALA A 288 1.19 -5.95 -19.39
C ALA A 288 -0.09 -6.79 -19.22
N SER A 289 -1.24 -6.13 -18.97
CA SER A 289 -2.53 -6.78 -18.89
C SER A 289 -2.91 -7.48 -20.21
N ILE A 290 -2.85 -6.75 -21.32
CA ILE A 290 -3.13 -7.28 -22.66
C ILE A 290 -2.20 -8.47 -22.96
N GLN A 291 -0.90 -8.31 -22.71
CA GLN A 291 0.11 -9.35 -22.95
C GLN A 291 -0.19 -10.63 -22.15
N SER A 292 -0.66 -10.49 -20.92
CA SER A 292 -1.01 -11.60 -20.04
C SER A 292 -2.22 -12.38 -20.58
N PHE A 293 -3.29 -11.69 -20.96
CA PHE A 293 -4.49 -12.36 -21.49
C PHE A 293 -4.25 -12.93 -22.89
N GLU A 294 -3.50 -12.27 -23.77
CA GLU A 294 -3.13 -12.80 -25.09
C GLU A 294 -2.31 -14.09 -24.99
N TYR A 295 -1.42 -14.19 -24.01
CA TYR A 295 -0.70 -15.43 -23.74
C TYR A 295 -1.65 -16.59 -23.44
N ILE A 296 -2.63 -16.38 -22.56
CA ILE A 296 -3.61 -17.42 -22.19
C ILE A 296 -4.44 -17.83 -23.40
N ILE A 297 -4.89 -16.88 -24.21
CA ILE A 297 -5.65 -17.13 -25.44
C ILE A 297 -4.85 -18.00 -26.41
N LYS A 298 -3.56 -17.71 -26.55
CA LYS A 298 -2.68 -18.41 -27.48
C LYS A 298 -2.28 -19.81 -27.00
N GLU A 299 -1.85 -19.92 -25.75
CA GLU A 299 -1.25 -21.17 -25.24
C GLU A 299 -2.34 -22.16 -24.75
N TYR A 300 -3.51 -21.65 -24.32
CA TYR A 300 -4.58 -22.45 -23.74
C TYR A 300 -5.94 -22.25 -24.41
N PRO A 301 -6.08 -22.45 -25.74
CA PRO A 301 -7.30 -22.15 -26.49
C PRO A 301 -8.50 -23.02 -26.09
N GLN A 302 -8.25 -24.16 -25.46
CA GLN A 302 -9.29 -25.07 -24.90
C GLN A 302 -9.35 -25.01 -23.38
N GLY A 303 -8.61 -24.11 -22.74
CA GLY A 303 -8.56 -23.96 -21.28
C GLY A 303 -9.80 -23.31 -20.71
N GLN A 304 -10.07 -23.57 -19.44
CA GLN A 304 -11.23 -22.99 -18.73
C GLN A 304 -11.16 -21.45 -18.67
N LEU A 305 -9.95 -20.86 -18.67
CA LEU A 305 -9.75 -19.42 -18.63
C LEU A 305 -9.85 -18.74 -20.00
N TYR A 306 -9.91 -19.49 -21.10
CA TYR A 306 -9.97 -18.92 -22.45
C TYR A 306 -11.12 -17.91 -22.65
N PRO A 307 -12.40 -18.21 -22.31
CA PRO A 307 -13.48 -17.25 -22.48
C PRO A 307 -13.30 -15.97 -21.66
N TYR A 308 -12.76 -16.11 -20.45
CA TYR A 308 -12.47 -14.98 -19.57
C TYR A 308 -11.31 -14.13 -20.11
N ALA A 309 -10.23 -14.76 -20.56
CA ALA A 309 -9.09 -14.07 -21.14
C ALA A 309 -9.49 -13.33 -22.43
N ARG A 310 -10.34 -13.93 -23.28
CA ARG A 310 -10.91 -13.29 -24.50
C ARG A 310 -11.68 -12.02 -24.16
N ARG A 311 -12.45 -12.04 -23.08
CA ARG A 311 -13.16 -10.86 -22.60
C ARG A 311 -12.21 -9.83 -22.02
N MET A 312 -11.32 -10.24 -21.11
CA MET A 312 -10.44 -9.33 -20.38
C MET A 312 -9.43 -8.62 -21.27
N VAL A 313 -8.96 -9.22 -22.34
CA VAL A 313 -8.08 -8.53 -23.31
C VAL A 313 -8.79 -7.36 -23.99
N ILE A 314 -10.09 -7.50 -24.28
CA ILE A 314 -10.88 -6.41 -24.87
C ILE A 314 -11.12 -5.31 -23.85
N VAL A 315 -11.44 -5.68 -22.61
CA VAL A 315 -11.60 -4.73 -21.51
C VAL A 315 -10.31 -3.93 -21.28
N ALA A 316 -9.14 -4.58 -21.26
CA ALA A 316 -7.87 -3.90 -21.11
C ALA A 316 -7.57 -2.93 -22.26
N ARG A 317 -7.89 -3.31 -23.50
CA ARG A 317 -7.78 -2.43 -24.67
C ARG A 317 -8.77 -1.27 -24.61
N GLU A 318 -9.99 -1.52 -24.16
CA GLU A 318 -11.00 -0.49 -23.99
C GLU A 318 -10.55 0.57 -22.97
N GLU A 319 -10.06 0.13 -21.81
CA GLU A 319 -9.51 1.03 -20.80
C GLU A 319 -8.28 1.80 -21.33
N GLN A 320 -7.43 1.17 -22.09
CA GLN A 320 -6.30 1.84 -22.76
C GLN A 320 -6.79 2.96 -23.70
N VAL A 321 -7.79 2.68 -24.54
CA VAL A 321 -8.34 3.67 -25.48
C VAL A 321 -9.02 4.82 -24.74
N LYS A 322 -9.85 4.51 -23.74
CA LYS A 322 -10.56 5.51 -22.93
C LYS A 322 -9.62 6.46 -22.16
N ASN A 323 -8.44 5.98 -21.78
CA ASN A 323 -7.44 6.75 -21.03
C ASN A 323 -6.32 7.34 -21.90
N THR A 324 -6.43 7.25 -23.24
CA THR A 324 -5.46 7.84 -24.19
C THR A 324 -6.12 8.99 -24.92
N PHE A 325 -5.70 10.22 -24.64
CA PHE A 325 -6.29 11.41 -25.24
C PHE A 325 -5.33 12.02 -26.28
N PRO A 326 -5.86 12.55 -27.41
CA PRO A 326 -7.26 12.50 -27.84
C PRO A 326 -7.70 11.09 -28.26
N ILE A 327 -8.97 10.74 -28.00
CA ILE A 327 -9.49 9.42 -28.33
C ILE A 327 -9.61 9.26 -29.84
N GLN A 328 -8.95 8.23 -30.38
CA GLN A 328 -8.94 7.95 -31.82
C GLN A 328 -10.16 7.11 -32.20
N GLN A 329 -11.04 7.63 -33.07
CA GLN A 329 -12.22 6.90 -33.53
C GLN A 329 -11.89 5.55 -34.19
N ALA A 330 -10.75 5.47 -34.91
CA ALA A 330 -10.30 4.21 -35.51
C ALA A 330 -10.04 3.12 -34.45
N ALA A 331 -9.47 3.50 -33.29
CA ALA A 331 -9.25 2.58 -32.18
C ALA A 331 -10.57 2.10 -31.55
N VAL A 332 -11.55 3.00 -31.42
CA VAL A 332 -12.90 2.64 -30.95
C VAL A 332 -13.60 1.67 -31.91
N ARG A 333 -13.53 1.91 -33.21
CA ARG A 333 -14.11 0.98 -34.22
C ARG A 333 -13.46 -0.41 -34.15
N LYS A 334 -12.13 -0.46 -33.96
CA LYS A 334 -11.43 -1.73 -33.77
C LYS A 334 -11.88 -2.48 -32.52
N LEU A 335 -12.12 -1.79 -31.42
CA LEU A 335 -12.68 -2.39 -30.21
C LEU A 335 -14.08 -2.98 -30.45
N ILE A 336 -14.93 -2.26 -31.16
CA ILE A 336 -16.26 -2.75 -31.54
C ILE A 336 -16.17 -4.02 -32.39
N GLU A 337 -15.21 -4.09 -33.31
CA GLU A 337 -14.96 -5.31 -34.07
C GLU A 337 -14.48 -6.47 -33.19
N ASP A 338 -13.61 -6.19 -32.20
CA ASP A 338 -13.16 -7.18 -31.24
C ASP A 338 -14.36 -7.71 -30.39
N TYR A 339 -15.28 -6.83 -29.96
CA TYR A 339 -16.53 -7.23 -29.29
C TYR A 339 -17.44 -8.04 -30.21
N LYS A 340 -17.63 -7.65 -31.46
CA LYS A 340 -18.43 -8.42 -32.44
C LYS A 340 -17.86 -9.82 -32.65
N LYS A 341 -16.53 -9.96 -32.75
CA LYS A 341 -15.87 -11.26 -32.86
C LYS A 341 -16.09 -12.10 -31.61
N LEU A 342 -15.95 -11.49 -30.41
CA LEU A 342 -16.24 -12.17 -29.13
C LEU A 342 -17.68 -12.70 -29.08
N LEU A 343 -18.66 -11.87 -29.46
CA LEU A 343 -20.06 -12.24 -29.48
C LEU A 343 -20.37 -13.30 -30.54
N GLY A 344 -19.65 -13.29 -31.67
CA GLY A 344 -19.73 -14.34 -32.69
C GLY A 344 -19.19 -15.70 -32.22
N GLU A 345 -18.06 -15.68 -31.46
CA GLU A 345 -17.42 -16.89 -30.93
C GLU A 345 -18.18 -17.50 -29.75
N LEU A 346 -18.63 -16.68 -28.81
CA LEU A 346 -19.21 -17.13 -27.54
C LEU A 346 -20.76 -17.08 -27.52
N GLY A 347 -21.35 -16.47 -28.53
CA GLY A 347 -22.79 -16.22 -28.62
C GLY A 347 -23.25 -15.04 -27.74
N GLN A 348 -24.51 -14.62 -28.00
CA GLN A 348 -25.18 -13.62 -27.17
C GLN A 348 -25.97 -14.34 -26.07
N ASN A 349 -25.42 -14.36 -24.88
CA ASN A 349 -25.98 -15.10 -23.72
C ASN A 349 -25.57 -14.42 -22.43
N ASN A 350 -26.00 -14.95 -21.28
CA ASN A 350 -25.72 -14.35 -19.96
C ASN A 350 -24.25 -14.10 -19.65
N ARG A 351 -23.31 -14.83 -20.26
CA ARG A 351 -21.85 -14.65 -20.04
C ARG A 351 -21.27 -13.49 -20.86
N THR A 352 -22.00 -13.03 -21.88
CA THR A 352 -21.55 -11.99 -22.83
C THR A 352 -22.37 -10.69 -22.74
N LEU A 353 -23.30 -10.59 -21.79
CA LEU A 353 -24.15 -9.41 -21.58
C LEU A 353 -23.32 -8.13 -21.34
N ASP A 354 -22.29 -8.20 -20.50
CA ASP A 354 -21.42 -7.03 -20.25
C ASP A 354 -20.67 -6.59 -21.53
N ALA A 355 -20.31 -7.53 -22.40
CA ALA A 355 -19.67 -7.19 -23.67
C ALA A 355 -20.63 -6.45 -24.60
N MET A 356 -21.92 -6.84 -24.61
CA MET A 356 -22.96 -6.11 -25.35
C MET A 356 -23.15 -4.70 -24.79
N ARG A 357 -23.19 -4.55 -23.47
CA ARG A 357 -23.31 -3.25 -22.79
C ARG A 357 -22.13 -2.33 -23.11
N SER A 358 -20.88 -2.84 -22.96
CA SER A 358 -19.66 -2.09 -23.31
C SER A 358 -19.67 -1.66 -24.78
N MET A 359 -20.02 -2.56 -25.69
CA MET A 359 -20.10 -2.24 -27.12
C MET A 359 -21.15 -1.16 -27.39
N ALA A 360 -22.30 -1.18 -26.75
CA ALA A 360 -23.33 -0.15 -26.86
C ALA A 360 -22.81 1.22 -26.39
N ASN A 361 -22.11 1.24 -25.26
CA ASN A 361 -21.52 2.50 -24.74
C ASN A 361 -20.45 3.06 -25.68
N LEU A 362 -19.63 2.22 -26.33
CA LEU A 362 -18.70 2.66 -27.34
C LEU A 362 -19.41 3.32 -28.55
N TYR A 363 -20.50 2.73 -29.01
CA TYR A 363 -21.32 3.31 -30.09
C TYR A 363 -21.92 4.66 -29.68
N ALA A 364 -22.52 4.76 -28.49
CA ALA A 364 -23.22 5.97 -28.04
C ALA A 364 -22.26 7.12 -27.77
N PHE A 365 -21.28 6.90 -26.91
CA PHE A 365 -20.44 7.97 -26.34
C PHE A 365 -19.23 8.34 -27.19
N TYR A 366 -18.75 7.43 -28.05
CA TYR A 366 -17.51 7.68 -28.81
C TYR A 366 -17.72 7.80 -30.33
N LEU A 367 -18.72 7.11 -30.87
CA LEU A 367 -19.05 7.17 -32.30
C LEU A 367 -20.30 7.99 -32.61
N ASN A 368 -21.02 8.44 -31.58
CA ASN A 368 -22.30 9.17 -31.72
C ASN A 368 -23.40 8.35 -32.46
N GLU A 369 -23.28 7.01 -32.46
CA GLU A 369 -24.24 6.08 -33.08
C GLU A 369 -25.28 5.63 -32.03
N LYS A 370 -26.11 6.59 -31.56
CA LYS A 370 -27.04 6.45 -30.43
C LYS A 370 -28.15 5.41 -30.67
N ASP A 371 -28.68 5.33 -31.89
CA ASP A 371 -29.74 4.37 -32.23
C ASP A 371 -29.22 2.93 -32.22
N THR A 372 -28.02 2.70 -32.78
CA THR A 372 -27.37 1.38 -32.73
C THR A 372 -27.15 0.94 -31.28
N ALA A 373 -26.68 1.84 -30.42
CA ALA A 373 -26.47 1.56 -29.00
C ALA A 373 -27.79 1.21 -28.28
N THR A 374 -28.85 1.96 -28.56
CA THR A 374 -30.20 1.71 -27.99
C THR A 374 -30.68 0.30 -28.33
N VAL A 375 -30.59 -0.11 -29.60
CA VAL A 375 -30.99 -1.45 -30.05
C VAL A 375 -30.18 -2.55 -29.35
N ILE A 376 -28.87 -2.38 -29.23
CA ILE A 376 -28.00 -3.37 -28.56
C ILE A 376 -28.40 -3.54 -27.09
N LEU A 377 -28.61 -2.46 -26.34
CA LEU A 377 -29.01 -2.52 -24.93
C LEU A 377 -30.40 -3.12 -24.75
N GLN A 378 -31.36 -2.75 -25.60
CA GLN A 378 -32.72 -3.35 -25.58
C GLN A 378 -32.68 -4.85 -25.86
N ASN A 379 -31.80 -5.30 -26.75
CA ASN A 379 -31.63 -6.73 -27.02
C ASN A 379 -30.96 -7.44 -25.83
N ALA A 380 -29.94 -6.81 -25.21
CA ALA A 380 -29.29 -7.37 -24.03
C ALA A 380 -30.24 -7.58 -22.85
N ILE A 381 -31.15 -6.64 -22.61
CA ILE A 381 -32.19 -6.73 -21.57
C ILE A 381 -33.18 -7.91 -21.85
N LYS A 382 -33.45 -8.23 -23.10
CA LYS A 382 -34.37 -9.31 -23.49
C LYS A 382 -33.76 -10.71 -23.41
N ILE A 383 -32.45 -10.83 -23.25
CA ILE A 383 -31.80 -12.13 -23.10
C ILE A 383 -32.27 -12.77 -21.79
N GLY A 384 -32.89 -13.95 -21.90
CA GLY A 384 -33.47 -14.67 -20.76
C GLY A 384 -32.45 -14.97 -19.65
N ARG A 385 -32.86 -14.83 -18.38
CA ARG A 385 -32.05 -15.00 -17.17
C ARG A 385 -30.98 -13.89 -16.93
N ALA A 386 -31.13 -12.70 -17.52
CA ALA A 386 -30.33 -11.57 -17.10
C ALA A 386 -30.64 -11.22 -15.63
N GLU A 387 -29.62 -10.99 -14.84
CA GLU A 387 -29.77 -10.57 -13.44
C GLU A 387 -30.41 -9.17 -13.37
N SER A 388 -31.23 -8.93 -12.34
CA SER A 388 -31.90 -7.63 -12.14
C SER A 388 -30.92 -6.46 -12.18
N ASP A 389 -29.76 -6.60 -11.51
CA ASP A 389 -28.72 -5.57 -11.49
C ASP A 389 -28.17 -5.26 -12.87
N PHE A 390 -28.02 -6.26 -13.74
CA PHE A 390 -27.57 -6.04 -15.11
C PHE A 390 -28.63 -5.28 -15.91
N ILE A 391 -29.88 -5.65 -15.78
CA ILE A 391 -31.01 -4.97 -16.44
C ILE A 391 -31.06 -3.50 -16.01
N ASP A 392 -30.93 -3.23 -14.73
CA ASP A 392 -30.96 -1.89 -14.18
C ASP A 392 -29.75 -1.05 -14.61
N LYS A 393 -28.55 -1.65 -14.72
CA LYS A 393 -27.38 -1.00 -15.34
C LYS A 393 -27.64 -0.65 -16.80
N CYS A 394 -28.27 -1.51 -17.58
CA CYS A 394 -28.64 -1.21 -18.96
C CYS A 394 -29.70 -0.08 -19.05
N LYS A 395 -30.63 -0.01 -18.10
CA LYS A 395 -31.59 1.10 -18.04
C LYS A 395 -30.91 2.43 -17.75
N LEU A 396 -29.91 2.45 -16.86
CA LEU A 396 -29.11 3.66 -16.60
C LEU A 396 -28.39 4.10 -17.88
N ASP A 397 -27.74 3.17 -18.59
CA ASP A 397 -27.05 3.51 -19.83
C ASP A 397 -28.03 3.96 -20.93
N LEU A 398 -29.22 3.35 -21.02
CA LEU A 398 -30.29 3.84 -21.91
C LEU A 398 -30.74 5.25 -21.54
N GLY A 399 -30.90 5.54 -20.25
CA GLY A 399 -31.21 6.89 -19.78
C GLY A 399 -30.16 7.90 -20.20
N ASP A 400 -28.88 7.55 -20.07
CA ASP A 400 -27.77 8.39 -20.56
C ASP A 400 -27.86 8.60 -22.09
N ILE A 401 -28.16 7.55 -22.86
CA ILE A 401 -28.29 7.65 -24.32
C ILE A 401 -29.49 8.53 -24.70
N PHE A 402 -30.59 8.45 -24.01
CA PHE A 402 -31.74 9.35 -24.24
C PHE A 402 -31.39 10.80 -23.92
N LEU A 403 -30.58 11.06 -22.87
CA LEU A 403 -30.07 12.39 -22.59
C LEU A 403 -29.15 12.90 -23.72
N LEU A 404 -28.30 12.04 -24.29
CA LEU A 404 -27.52 12.34 -25.50
C LEU A 404 -28.38 12.67 -26.72
N LYS A 405 -29.58 12.09 -26.80
CA LYS A 405 -30.57 12.35 -27.86
C LYS A 405 -31.42 13.58 -27.61
N ASN A 406 -31.21 14.29 -26.49
CA ASN A 406 -32.03 15.38 -26.03
C ASN A 406 -33.47 14.97 -25.68
N GLU A 407 -33.64 13.76 -25.12
CA GLU A 407 -34.92 13.17 -24.69
C GLU A 407 -34.93 13.03 -23.15
N PRO A 408 -34.92 14.13 -22.37
CA PRO A 408 -34.72 14.11 -20.94
C PRO A 408 -35.84 13.44 -20.14
N TRP A 409 -37.05 13.36 -20.70
CA TRP A 409 -38.17 12.65 -20.05
C TRP A 409 -37.98 11.17 -19.99
N GLU A 410 -37.49 10.55 -21.07
CA GLU A 410 -37.15 9.14 -21.13
C GLU A 410 -36.02 8.80 -20.16
N SER A 411 -35.03 9.70 -20.07
CA SER A 411 -33.94 9.58 -19.09
C SER A 411 -34.45 9.59 -17.66
N THR A 412 -35.33 10.56 -17.30
CA THR A 412 -35.94 10.64 -15.97
C THR A 412 -36.71 9.35 -15.63
N LEU A 413 -37.50 8.84 -16.59
CA LEU A 413 -38.28 7.62 -16.41
C LEU A 413 -37.39 6.41 -16.06
N LEU A 414 -36.31 6.21 -16.82
CA LEU A 414 -35.41 5.08 -16.63
C LEU A 414 -34.60 5.20 -15.32
N TYR A 415 -34.06 6.38 -15.01
CA TYR A 415 -33.34 6.58 -13.75
C TYR A 415 -34.26 6.36 -12.55
N SER A 416 -35.51 6.87 -12.60
CA SER A 416 -36.47 6.70 -11.51
C SER A 416 -36.93 5.25 -11.35
N GLN A 417 -37.02 4.48 -12.43
CA GLN A 417 -37.27 3.03 -12.34
C GLN A 417 -36.17 2.31 -11.59
N VAL A 418 -34.90 2.62 -11.89
CA VAL A 418 -33.76 2.01 -11.22
C VAL A 418 -33.65 2.48 -9.77
N GLU A 419 -33.85 3.77 -9.49
CA GLU A 419 -33.88 4.29 -8.12
C GLU A 419 -34.92 3.55 -7.25
N LYS A 420 -36.08 3.24 -7.83
CA LYS A 420 -37.15 2.54 -7.14
C LYS A 420 -36.86 1.04 -6.96
N SER A 421 -36.30 0.36 -7.98
CA SER A 421 -36.00 -1.08 -7.93
C SER A 421 -34.77 -1.39 -7.06
N GLN A 422 -33.79 -0.47 -7.00
CA GLN A 422 -32.52 -0.62 -6.34
C GLN A 422 -32.39 0.27 -5.08
N LYS A 423 -33.49 0.50 -4.39
CA LYS A 423 -33.53 1.39 -3.22
C LYS A 423 -32.44 1.02 -2.20
N GLU A 424 -31.70 2.04 -1.75
CA GLU A 424 -30.61 1.93 -0.75
C GLU A 424 -29.41 1.06 -1.16
N THR A 425 -29.31 0.73 -2.45
CA THR A 425 -28.10 0.08 -3.00
C THR A 425 -27.18 1.11 -3.67
N PRO A 426 -25.90 0.77 -3.91
CA PRO A 426 -25.00 1.62 -4.68
C PRO A 426 -25.57 2.00 -6.06
N LEU A 427 -26.24 1.06 -6.74
CA LEU A 427 -26.85 1.31 -8.04
C LEU A 427 -28.05 2.26 -7.95
N GLY A 428 -28.84 2.18 -6.89
CA GLY A 428 -29.93 3.12 -6.61
C GLY A 428 -29.43 4.52 -6.30
N TYR A 429 -28.32 4.65 -5.55
CA TYR A 429 -27.67 5.95 -5.32
C TYR A 429 -27.08 6.53 -6.60
N GLU A 430 -26.53 5.70 -7.50
CA GLU A 430 -26.07 6.12 -8.81
C GLU A 430 -27.22 6.64 -9.68
N ALA A 431 -28.36 5.94 -9.69
CA ALA A 431 -29.57 6.38 -10.38
C ALA A 431 -30.06 7.75 -9.86
N LYS A 432 -30.07 7.91 -8.55
CA LYS A 432 -30.44 9.15 -7.87
C LYS A 432 -29.49 10.31 -8.24
N LEU A 433 -28.19 10.06 -8.32
CA LEU A 433 -27.19 11.05 -8.74
C LEU A 433 -27.42 11.49 -10.20
N ARG A 434 -27.72 10.54 -11.10
CA ARG A 434 -28.06 10.84 -12.50
C ARG A 434 -29.35 11.68 -12.60
N ASN A 435 -30.36 11.39 -11.80
CA ASN A 435 -31.57 12.23 -11.70
C ASN A 435 -31.24 13.65 -11.18
N ALA A 436 -30.41 13.79 -10.17
CA ALA A 436 -29.98 15.09 -9.67
C ALA A 436 -29.24 15.90 -10.75
N ARG A 437 -28.30 15.25 -11.48
CA ARG A 437 -27.57 15.86 -12.59
C ARG A 437 -28.52 16.26 -13.74
N LEU A 438 -29.53 15.47 -14.03
CA LEU A 438 -30.55 15.78 -15.01
C LEU A 438 -31.36 17.02 -14.60
N ASN A 439 -31.76 17.16 -13.33
CA ASN A 439 -32.44 18.34 -12.82
C ASN A 439 -31.55 19.60 -12.88
N TYR A 440 -30.25 19.45 -12.58
CA TYR A 440 -29.25 20.49 -12.79
C TYR A 440 -29.23 20.98 -14.26
N TYR A 441 -29.19 20.07 -15.24
CA TYR A 441 -29.23 20.42 -16.66
C TYR A 441 -30.54 21.09 -17.08
N LYS A 442 -31.66 20.77 -16.43
CA LYS A 442 -32.95 21.45 -16.65
C LYS A 442 -33.03 22.85 -16.01
N GLY A 443 -32.07 23.20 -15.13
CA GLY A 443 -32.10 24.42 -14.33
C GLY A 443 -32.98 24.33 -13.08
N ASP A 444 -33.40 23.12 -12.68
CA ASP A 444 -34.16 22.88 -11.45
C ASP A 444 -33.21 22.73 -10.27
N PHE A 445 -32.45 23.77 -9.95
CA PHE A 445 -31.33 23.75 -9.01
C PHE A 445 -31.74 23.41 -7.58
N ALA A 446 -32.91 23.90 -7.14
CA ALA A 446 -33.43 23.59 -5.81
C ALA A 446 -33.65 22.09 -5.64
N LEU A 447 -34.34 21.46 -6.59
CA LEU A 447 -34.58 19.99 -6.57
C LEU A 447 -33.30 19.21 -6.73
N ALA A 448 -32.40 19.65 -7.61
CA ALA A 448 -31.08 19.00 -7.78
C ALA A 448 -30.30 19.01 -6.46
N LYS A 449 -30.24 20.16 -5.79
CA LYS A 449 -29.54 20.34 -4.52
C LYS A 449 -30.11 19.46 -3.40
N ASP A 450 -31.43 19.41 -3.25
CA ASP A 450 -32.09 18.57 -2.24
C ASP A 450 -31.71 17.08 -2.40
N ILE A 451 -31.68 16.58 -3.64
CA ILE A 451 -31.27 15.22 -3.94
C ILE A 451 -29.77 15.02 -3.63
N LEU A 452 -28.93 15.98 -4.02
CA LEU A 452 -27.48 15.92 -3.82
C LEU A 452 -27.11 15.98 -2.34
N ASP A 453 -27.81 16.76 -1.53
CA ASP A 453 -27.56 16.87 -0.08
C ASP A 453 -27.87 15.54 0.64
N ILE A 454 -28.87 14.78 0.17
CA ILE A 454 -29.11 13.42 0.65
C ILE A 454 -27.94 12.50 0.24
N LEU A 455 -27.45 12.61 -0.99
CA LEU A 455 -26.39 11.74 -1.52
C LEU A 455 -25.00 11.99 -0.90
N LYS A 456 -24.74 13.18 -0.36
CA LYS A 456 -23.51 13.44 0.42
C LYS A 456 -23.35 12.50 1.61
N MET A 457 -24.44 11.94 2.12
CA MET A 457 -24.46 10.96 3.20
C MET A 457 -24.43 9.50 2.70
N ALA A 458 -24.28 9.28 1.38
CA ALA A 458 -24.23 7.95 0.79
C ALA A 458 -22.99 7.18 1.26
N THR A 459 -23.09 5.85 1.26
CA THR A 459 -22.02 4.94 1.70
C THR A 459 -20.84 4.87 0.72
N SER A 460 -21.07 5.12 -0.58
CA SER A 460 -20.02 5.18 -1.60
C SER A 460 -19.33 6.54 -1.58
N ARG A 461 -18.03 6.58 -1.36
CA ARG A 461 -17.23 7.82 -1.41
C ARG A 461 -17.31 8.52 -2.76
N GLU A 462 -17.34 7.78 -3.86
CA GLU A 462 -17.40 8.33 -5.20
C GLU A 462 -18.70 9.09 -5.41
N ILE A 463 -19.84 8.49 -5.11
CA ILE A 463 -21.15 9.12 -5.23
C ILE A 463 -21.27 10.32 -4.28
N ALA A 464 -20.78 10.19 -3.05
CA ALA A 464 -20.81 11.28 -2.08
C ALA A 464 -19.94 12.47 -2.52
N ASN A 465 -18.77 12.24 -3.09
CA ASN A 465 -17.88 13.28 -3.61
C ASN A 465 -18.50 13.96 -4.85
N ASP A 466 -19.02 13.20 -5.80
CA ASP A 466 -19.69 13.74 -7.00
C ASP A 466 -20.90 14.58 -6.62
N ALA A 467 -21.70 14.10 -5.67
CA ALA A 467 -22.85 14.83 -5.15
C ALA A 467 -22.41 16.11 -4.42
N GLY A 468 -21.35 16.02 -3.62
CA GLY A 468 -20.77 17.16 -2.92
C GLY A 468 -20.29 18.26 -3.87
N SER A 469 -19.52 17.86 -4.88
CA SER A 469 -18.97 18.79 -5.88
C SER A 469 -20.07 19.51 -6.67
N LEU A 470 -21.10 18.78 -7.14
CA LEU A 470 -22.19 19.39 -7.88
C LEU A 470 -23.08 20.25 -6.99
N SER A 471 -23.33 19.84 -5.74
CA SER A 471 -24.10 20.66 -4.78
C SER A 471 -23.36 21.96 -4.45
N LEU A 472 -22.03 21.90 -4.30
CA LEU A 472 -21.20 23.10 -4.04
C LEU A 472 -21.22 24.04 -5.23
N LEU A 473 -21.01 23.53 -6.45
CA LEU A 473 -21.11 24.33 -7.68
C LEU A 473 -22.44 25.06 -7.77
N ILE A 474 -23.56 24.41 -7.49
CA ILE A 474 -24.89 25.05 -7.49
C ILE A 474 -24.96 26.09 -6.39
N GLN A 475 -24.56 25.77 -5.17
CA GLN A 475 -24.69 26.64 -4.01
C GLN A 475 -23.88 27.93 -4.16
N ASP A 476 -22.63 27.84 -4.59
CA ASP A 476 -21.72 28.97 -4.70
C ASP A 476 -22.17 29.94 -5.80
N ASN A 477 -22.85 29.43 -6.82
CA ASN A 477 -23.27 30.23 -7.98
C ASN A 477 -24.75 30.61 -8.02
N THR A 478 -25.57 30.15 -7.05
CA THR A 478 -26.97 30.56 -6.92
C THR A 478 -27.27 31.27 -5.59
N GLY A 479 -26.35 31.18 -4.62
CA GLY A 479 -26.59 31.74 -3.27
C GLY A 479 -26.74 33.24 -3.23
N LEU A 480 -26.07 33.96 -4.12
CA LEU A 480 -26.12 35.45 -4.23
C LEU A 480 -26.83 35.93 -5.50
N ASP A 481 -26.97 35.06 -6.53
CA ASP A 481 -27.69 35.35 -7.77
C ASP A 481 -29.11 34.81 -7.72
N THR A 482 -30.06 35.66 -7.34
CA THR A 482 -31.50 35.30 -7.25
C THR A 482 -32.14 35.03 -8.61
N SER A 483 -31.50 35.43 -9.71
CA SER A 483 -31.99 35.16 -11.07
C SER A 483 -31.63 33.77 -11.58
N GLU A 484 -30.54 33.18 -11.04
CA GLU A 484 -29.94 31.92 -11.49
C GLU A 484 -29.62 31.89 -13.00
N ALA A 485 -29.62 33.05 -13.67
CA ALA A 485 -29.48 33.09 -15.12
C ALA A 485 -28.11 32.62 -15.60
N ALA A 486 -27.04 33.05 -14.92
CA ALA A 486 -25.68 32.62 -15.23
C ALA A 486 -25.51 31.11 -15.09
N MET A 487 -26.04 30.55 -14.01
CA MET A 487 -25.96 29.10 -13.72
C MET A 487 -26.81 28.28 -14.70
N ARG A 488 -27.97 28.76 -15.14
CA ARG A 488 -28.79 28.11 -16.17
C ARG A 488 -28.06 28.03 -17.51
N GLU A 489 -27.43 29.13 -17.94
CA GLU A 489 -26.62 29.15 -19.16
C GLU A 489 -25.43 28.23 -19.05
N TYR A 490 -24.74 28.20 -17.91
CA TYR A 490 -23.63 27.29 -17.66
C TYR A 490 -24.06 25.82 -17.68
N ALA A 491 -25.14 25.46 -17.00
CA ALA A 491 -25.68 24.11 -16.97
C ALA A 491 -26.08 23.61 -18.38
N ALA A 492 -26.67 24.49 -19.19
CA ALA A 492 -27.00 24.20 -20.58
C ALA A 492 -25.74 23.92 -21.42
N ILE A 493 -24.65 24.68 -21.20
CA ILE A 493 -23.38 24.46 -21.91
C ILE A 493 -22.69 23.16 -21.41
N ASP A 494 -22.76 22.84 -20.12
CA ASP A 494 -22.24 21.60 -19.59
C ASP A 494 -23.00 20.39 -20.19
N LEU A 495 -24.33 20.53 -20.43
CA LEU A 495 -25.09 19.53 -21.18
C LEU A 495 -24.59 19.36 -22.63
N LEU A 496 -24.22 20.46 -23.33
CA LEU A 496 -23.61 20.34 -24.67
C LEU A 496 -22.31 19.54 -24.63
N LEU A 497 -21.47 19.74 -23.61
CA LEU A 497 -20.26 18.92 -23.42
C LEU A 497 -20.59 17.44 -23.16
N TYR A 498 -21.60 17.19 -22.33
CA TYR A 498 -22.09 15.82 -22.09
C TYR A 498 -22.59 15.18 -23.41
N GLN A 499 -23.24 15.96 -24.27
CA GLN A 499 -23.75 15.52 -25.58
C GLN A 499 -22.65 15.44 -26.68
N ASN A 500 -21.35 15.60 -26.33
CA ASN A 500 -20.21 15.63 -27.23
C ASN A 500 -20.22 16.79 -28.27
N GLN A 501 -20.97 17.85 -28.02
CA GLN A 501 -21.01 19.07 -28.84
C GLN A 501 -19.91 20.05 -28.40
N THR A 502 -18.66 19.57 -28.40
CA THR A 502 -17.52 20.24 -27.75
C THR A 502 -17.20 21.59 -28.37
N THR A 503 -17.27 21.73 -29.70
CA THR A 503 -16.96 22.97 -30.41
C THR A 503 -17.98 24.07 -30.06
N GLU A 504 -19.25 23.73 -30.06
CA GLU A 504 -20.34 24.63 -29.71
C GLU A 504 -20.28 25.05 -28.25
N ALA A 505 -20.01 24.09 -27.37
CA ALA A 505 -19.84 24.32 -25.93
C ALA A 505 -18.69 25.29 -25.63
N LEU A 506 -17.50 25.08 -26.24
CA LEU A 506 -16.37 25.99 -26.04
C LEU A 506 -16.64 27.40 -26.54
N ALA A 507 -17.30 27.57 -27.70
CA ALA A 507 -17.70 28.86 -28.19
C ALA A 507 -18.71 29.54 -27.26
N ALA A 508 -19.68 28.79 -26.73
CA ALA A 508 -20.64 29.28 -25.75
C ALA A 508 -19.98 29.66 -24.41
N LEU A 509 -19.00 28.87 -23.93
CA LEU A 509 -18.21 29.19 -22.71
C LEU A 509 -17.43 30.51 -22.90
N ASP A 510 -16.88 30.77 -24.08
CA ASP A 510 -16.18 32.02 -24.37
C ASP A 510 -17.12 33.24 -24.31
N GLN A 511 -18.36 33.06 -24.77
CA GLN A 511 -19.39 34.13 -24.67
C GLN A 511 -19.85 34.29 -23.20
N LEU A 512 -20.08 33.21 -22.51
CA LEU A 512 -20.50 33.20 -21.12
C LEU A 512 -19.47 33.89 -20.23
N PHE A 513 -18.18 33.58 -20.41
CA PHE A 513 -17.09 34.23 -19.66
C PHE A 513 -17.05 35.76 -19.89
N LYS A 514 -17.27 36.23 -21.11
CA LYS A 514 -17.32 37.66 -21.41
C LYS A 514 -18.52 38.34 -20.74
N LYS A 515 -19.65 37.64 -20.70
CA LYS A 515 -20.89 38.14 -20.12
C LYS A 515 -20.86 38.22 -18.60
N TYR A 516 -20.24 37.23 -17.95
CA TYR A 516 -20.24 37.01 -16.51
C TYR A 516 -18.83 37.02 -15.89
N LYS A 517 -17.91 37.85 -16.42
CA LYS A 517 -16.51 37.92 -15.99
C LYS A 517 -16.28 38.26 -14.51
N ASP A 518 -17.25 38.97 -13.90
CA ASP A 518 -17.23 39.44 -12.52
C ASP A 518 -18.19 38.62 -11.62
N HIS A 519 -18.76 37.55 -12.15
CA HIS A 519 -19.63 36.62 -11.42
C HIS A 519 -18.79 35.51 -10.76
N SER A 520 -19.26 34.92 -9.66
CA SER A 520 -18.61 33.77 -9.01
C SER A 520 -18.33 32.61 -9.96
N LEU A 521 -19.12 32.44 -11.00
CA LEU A 521 -19.00 31.40 -12.01
C LEU A 521 -17.78 31.52 -12.96
N ALA A 522 -17.02 32.62 -12.87
CA ALA A 522 -15.96 32.90 -13.84
C ALA A 522 -14.80 31.86 -13.78
N ASP A 523 -14.41 31.42 -12.62
CA ASP A 523 -13.37 30.39 -12.44
C ASP A 523 -13.87 29.01 -12.85
N GLU A 524 -15.13 28.64 -12.60
CA GLU A 524 -15.71 27.39 -13.08
C GLU A 524 -15.80 27.35 -14.61
N ILE A 525 -16.09 28.47 -15.26
CA ILE A 525 -16.08 28.55 -16.73
C ILE A 525 -14.65 28.26 -17.25
N LEU A 526 -13.63 28.90 -16.65
CA LEU A 526 -12.23 28.65 -17.02
C LEU A 526 -11.79 27.21 -16.74
N TRP A 527 -12.24 26.66 -15.62
CA TRP A 527 -11.98 25.28 -15.25
C TRP A 527 -12.60 24.29 -16.23
N LEU A 528 -13.84 24.47 -16.60
CA LEU A 528 -14.54 23.62 -17.57
C LEU A 528 -13.88 23.69 -18.96
N LYS A 529 -13.45 24.89 -19.40
CA LYS A 529 -12.67 25.07 -20.64
C LYS A 529 -11.34 24.34 -20.55
N ALA A 530 -10.60 24.49 -19.45
CA ALA A 530 -9.30 23.86 -19.26
C ALA A 530 -9.40 22.32 -19.33
N ARG A 531 -10.36 21.73 -18.61
CA ARG A 531 -10.62 20.28 -18.65
C ARG A 531 -11.00 19.80 -20.05
N THR A 532 -11.80 20.58 -20.76
CA THR A 532 -12.21 20.25 -22.13
C THR A 532 -11.02 20.28 -23.09
N TYR A 533 -10.20 21.34 -23.05
CA TYR A 533 -8.98 21.42 -23.88
C TYR A 533 -7.98 20.31 -23.55
N ALA A 534 -7.81 19.94 -22.29
CA ALA A 534 -6.94 18.83 -21.89
C ALA A 534 -7.41 17.49 -22.49
N LYS A 535 -8.72 17.22 -22.47
CA LYS A 535 -9.34 16.04 -23.13
C LYS A 535 -9.15 16.03 -24.66
N MET A 536 -9.13 17.20 -25.28
CA MET A 536 -8.87 17.34 -26.72
C MET A 536 -7.38 17.19 -27.07
N GLY A 537 -6.49 17.16 -26.08
CA GLY A 537 -5.03 17.16 -26.30
C GLY A 537 -4.43 18.56 -26.52
N GLU A 538 -5.23 19.61 -26.43
CA GLU A 538 -4.85 21.02 -26.55
C GLU A 538 -4.25 21.53 -25.24
N HIS A 539 -3.14 20.90 -24.82
CA HIS A 539 -2.59 21.07 -23.46
C HIS A 539 -2.19 22.52 -23.15
N GLN A 540 -1.68 23.28 -24.15
CA GLN A 540 -1.32 24.67 -23.93
C GLN A 540 -2.56 25.53 -23.62
N LYS A 541 -3.65 25.37 -24.37
CA LYS A 541 -4.89 26.09 -24.09
C LYS A 541 -5.48 25.72 -22.72
N ALA A 542 -5.30 24.46 -22.29
CA ALA A 542 -5.69 24.06 -20.95
C ALA A 542 -4.90 24.84 -19.89
N VAL A 543 -3.56 24.88 -20.02
CA VAL A 543 -2.69 25.63 -19.11
C VAL A 543 -3.02 27.12 -19.11
N ASP A 544 -3.28 27.72 -20.26
CA ASP A 544 -3.63 29.15 -20.36
C ASP A 544 -4.91 29.52 -19.59
N ASN A 545 -5.90 28.63 -19.57
CA ASN A 545 -7.12 28.82 -18.77
C ASN A 545 -6.88 28.57 -17.26
N LEU A 546 -6.12 27.55 -16.91
CA LEU A 546 -5.75 27.27 -15.51
C LEU A 546 -4.91 28.38 -14.90
N GLN A 547 -3.97 28.94 -15.67
CA GLN A 547 -3.16 30.07 -15.24
C GLN A 547 -4.04 31.30 -14.92
N GLN A 548 -5.09 31.54 -15.70
CA GLN A 548 -6.04 32.64 -15.42
C GLN A 548 -6.79 32.41 -14.10
N ILE A 549 -7.14 31.18 -13.74
CA ILE A 549 -7.73 30.87 -12.43
C ILE A 549 -6.77 31.27 -11.32
N VAL A 550 -5.53 30.79 -11.38
CA VAL A 550 -4.51 31.06 -10.34
C VAL A 550 -4.22 32.56 -10.19
N GLU A 551 -4.23 33.33 -11.31
CA GLU A 551 -3.92 34.76 -11.30
C GLU A 551 -5.08 35.62 -10.84
N LYS A 552 -6.30 35.31 -11.30
CA LYS A 552 -7.49 36.17 -11.07
C LYS A 552 -8.29 35.75 -9.85
N PHE A 553 -8.25 34.47 -9.51
CA PHE A 553 -9.05 33.85 -8.45
C PHE A 553 -8.19 33.05 -7.44
N PRO A 554 -7.09 33.64 -6.91
CA PRO A 554 -6.09 32.87 -6.11
C PRO A 554 -6.64 32.37 -4.77
N SER A 555 -7.76 32.89 -4.30
CA SER A 555 -8.39 32.50 -3.03
C SER A 555 -9.64 31.64 -3.22
N ASP A 556 -10.02 31.37 -4.48
CA ASP A 556 -11.18 30.55 -4.78
C ASP A 556 -10.87 29.08 -4.69
N ILE A 557 -11.93 28.29 -4.56
CA ILE A 557 -11.86 26.83 -4.30
C ILE A 557 -11.13 26.06 -5.41
N LEU A 558 -11.13 26.56 -6.64
CA LEU A 558 -10.49 25.92 -7.77
C LEU A 558 -9.01 26.31 -7.97
N ALA A 559 -8.44 27.17 -7.12
CA ALA A 559 -7.07 27.64 -7.29
C ALA A 559 -6.03 26.53 -7.11
N ASP A 560 -6.19 25.68 -6.08
CA ASP A 560 -5.29 24.54 -5.84
C ASP A 560 -5.55 23.39 -6.82
N ASP A 561 -6.79 23.14 -7.25
CA ASP A 561 -7.12 22.24 -8.36
C ASP A 561 -6.42 22.66 -9.66
N ALA A 562 -6.45 23.94 -9.99
CA ALA A 562 -5.79 24.50 -11.17
C ALA A 562 -4.28 24.32 -11.11
N LEU A 563 -3.65 24.64 -9.98
CA LEU A 563 -2.22 24.42 -9.77
C LEU A 563 -1.84 22.96 -9.90
N PHE A 564 -2.62 22.04 -9.32
CA PHE A 564 -2.35 20.63 -9.37
C PHE A 564 -2.46 20.08 -10.80
N MET A 565 -3.52 20.42 -11.52
CA MET A 565 -3.70 20.01 -12.92
C MET A 565 -2.62 20.58 -13.83
N MET A 566 -2.18 21.82 -13.62
CA MET A 566 -1.04 22.40 -14.35
C MET A 566 0.24 21.62 -14.09
N ALA A 567 0.53 21.29 -12.83
CA ALA A 567 1.71 20.50 -12.46
C ALA A 567 1.72 19.14 -13.16
N GLU A 568 0.58 18.44 -13.18
CA GLU A 568 0.44 17.17 -13.90
C GLU A 568 0.65 17.33 -15.42
N LEU A 569 0.13 18.39 -16.05
CA LEU A 569 0.33 18.67 -17.47
C LEU A 569 1.81 18.92 -17.77
N TYR A 570 2.50 19.73 -16.97
CA TYR A 570 3.92 19.99 -17.14
C TYR A 570 4.75 18.72 -16.92
N GLN A 571 4.48 17.94 -15.89
CA GLN A 571 5.17 16.68 -15.61
C GLN A 571 4.95 15.64 -16.72
N ASN A 572 3.70 15.42 -17.13
CA ASN A 572 3.30 14.26 -17.90
C ASN A 572 3.26 14.51 -19.42
N ARG A 573 2.94 15.74 -19.85
CA ARG A 573 2.75 16.10 -21.26
C ARG A 573 3.90 16.94 -21.81
N PHE A 574 4.25 18.02 -21.14
CA PHE A 574 5.36 18.88 -21.56
C PHE A 574 6.73 18.34 -21.14
N LYS A 575 6.79 17.40 -20.18
CA LYS A 575 8.03 16.83 -19.64
C LYS A 575 8.94 17.88 -18.99
N ASP A 576 8.37 18.98 -18.54
CA ASP A 576 9.05 20.06 -17.82
C ASP A 576 8.99 19.78 -16.31
N LYS A 577 10.00 19.08 -15.83
CA LYS A 577 10.11 18.70 -14.41
C LYS A 577 10.26 19.92 -13.49
N GLN A 578 11.00 20.94 -13.96
CA GLN A 578 11.25 22.13 -13.14
C GLN A 578 9.96 22.88 -12.88
N LYS A 579 9.17 23.15 -13.93
CA LYS A 579 7.90 23.86 -13.81
C LYS A 579 6.88 23.06 -12.99
N ALA A 580 6.85 21.73 -13.16
CA ALA A 580 6.01 20.87 -12.34
C ALA A 580 6.36 20.96 -10.84
N MET A 581 7.66 20.94 -10.50
CA MET A 581 8.12 21.08 -9.12
C MET A 581 7.73 22.43 -8.51
N GLU A 582 7.87 23.54 -9.25
CA GLU A 582 7.49 24.88 -8.81
C GLU A 582 5.99 24.96 -8.47
N LEU A 583 5.15 24.33 -9.31
CA LEU A 583 3.70 24.31 -9.09
C LEU A 583 3.31 23.44 -7.88
N TYR A 584 3.91 22.24 -7.73
CA TYR A 584 3.69 21.42 -6.53
C TYR A 584 4.15 22.13 -5.26
N GLN A 585 5.29 22.84 -5.31
CA GLN A 585 5.77 23.64 -4.19
C GLN A 585 4.78 24.78 -3.86
N THR A 586 4.25 25.46 -4.88
CA THR A 586 3.25 26.53 -4.70
C THR A 586 2.01 26.03 -3.97
N ILE A 587 1.52 24.83 -4.28
CA ILE A 587 0.41 24.20 -3.54
C ILE A 587 0.76 24.04 -2.07
N LEU A 588 1.94 23.51 -1.76
CA LEU A 588 2.37 23.25 -0.39
C LEU A 588 2.55 24.54 0.44
N GLU A 589 2.97 25.62 -0.20
CA GLU A 589 3.25 26.90 0.46
C GLU A 589 1.99 27.79 0.59
N LYS A 590 1.17 27.87 -0.49
CA LYS A 590 0.04 28.79 -0.54
C LYS A 590 -1.30 28.17 -0.20
N HIS A 591 -1.44 26.85 -0.37
CA HIS A 591 -2.67 26.10 -0.11
C HIS A 591 -2.43 24.92 0.87
N PRO A 592 -1.99 25.18 2.12
CA PRO A 592 -1.62 24.12 3.07
C PRO A 592 -2.78 23.21 3.47
N ALA A 593 -4.03 23.66 3.31
CA ALA A 593 -5.26 22.90 3.55
C ALA A 593 -5.75 22.13 2.32
N SER A 594 -5.05 22.21 1.18
CA SER A 594 -5.43 21.52 -0.05
C SER A 594 -5.47 19.99 0.13
N ILE A 595 -6.49 19.37 -0.45
CA ILE A 595 -6.60 17.91 -0.52
C ILE A 595 -5.44 17.29 -1.30
N TYR A 596 -4.80 18.04 -2.18
CA TYR A 596 -3.66 17.62 -2.99
C TYR A 596 -2.33 17.72 -2.24
N GLY A 597 -2.28 18.27 -1.02
CA GLY A 597 -1.04 18.52 -0.29
C GLY A 597 -0.16 17.28 -0.10
N ALA A 598 -0.76 16.13 0.19
CA ALA A 598 -0.03 14.87 0.34
C ALA A 598 0.58 14.38 -0.99
N GLU A 599 -0.20 14.40 -2.07
CA GLU A 599 0.26 13.96 -3.39
C GLU A 599 1.26 14.96 -3.99
N ALA A 600 1.03 16.28 -3.86
CA ALA A 600 1.97 17.32 -4.28
C ALA A 600 3.35 17.15 -3.61
N ARG A 601 3.39 16.87 -2.31
CA ARG A 601 4.64 16.59 -1.57
C ARG A 601 5.35 15.35 -2.11
N LYS A 602 4.61 14.29 -2.37
CA LYS A 602 5.13 13.06 -2.94
C LYS A 602 5.72 13.29 -4.33
N GLN A 603 4.97 13.94 -5.23
CA GLN A 603 5.42 14.21 -6.60
C GLN A 603 6.63 15.17 -6.62
N PHE A 604 6.63 16.21 -5.78
CA PHE A 604 7.76 17.11 -5.62
C PHE A 604 9.03 16.37 -5.21
N ARG A 605 8.95 15.48 -4.21
CA ARG A 605 10.10 14.68 -3.76
C ARG A 605 10.59 13.73 -4.85
N LEU A 606 9.69 13.06 -5.56
CA LEU A 606 10.03 12.19 -6.69
C LEU A 606 10.76 12.94 -7.80
N LEU A 607 10.26 14.11 -8.18
CA LEU A 607 10.87 14.93 -9.23
C LEU A 607 12.23 15.51 -8.82
N ARG A 608 12.41 15.80 -7.53
CA ARG A 608 13.69 16.23 -6.94
C ARG A 608 14.71 15.09 -6.89
N GLY A 609 14.29 13.82 -6.94
CA GLY A 609 15.14 12.65 -6.88
C GLY A 609 15.30 12.07 -5.47
N ASP A 610 14.42 12.42 -4.53
CA ASP A 610 14.43 11.85 -3.19
C ASP A 610 13.95 10.39 -3.23
N SER A 611 14.55 9.54 -2.43
CA SER A 611 13.99 8.22 -2.11
C SER A 611 12.73 8.42 -1.24
N LEU A 612 11.61 7.85 -1.64
CA LEU A 612 10.34 7.93 -0.91
C LEU A 612 10.29 6.90 0.21
#